data_c61dc0a2f6857ca44e16dda4c244bce5
#
_entry.id   c61dc0a2f6857ca44e16dda4c244bce5
#
_cell.length_a   1.000
_cell.length_b   1.000
_cell.length_c   1.000
_cell.angle_alpha   90.00
_cell.angle_beta   90.00
_cell.angle_gamma   90.00
#
_symmetry.space_group_name_H-M   'P 1'
#
loop_
_entity.id
_entity.type
_entity.pdbx_description
1 polymer ?
#
loop_
_entity_poly.entity_id
_entity_poly.type
_entity_poly.pdbx_seq_one_letter_code
_entity_poly.pdbx_strand_id
1 'polypeptide(L)'
;MIKPIRREQLPVCLEILKRSYEKTATTFGMTEENCPYRGRTRLPLGVMEKEFDDGYFMYGYVHDDQMVGFLSMQKKENEWDIQDIAVLPEYQDRGYGNELLLFAKEVAAKSNCRKISLGMVHDNIPLRKWYQNRGFEVVKLINFEKVSYTVGIMELSL
;
A
#
# COMPACT_ATOMS: atom_id res chain seq x y z
N MET A 1 14.32 -7.28 7.30
CA MET A 1 13.87 -8.66 7.00
C MET A 1 12.37 -8.69 6.86
N ILE A 2 11.86 -9.27 5.79
CA ILE A 2 10.42 -9.33 5.50
C ILE A 2 9.87 -10.69 5.97
N LYS A 3 8.81 -10.65 6.77
CA LYS A 3 8.19 -11.83 7.36
C LYS A 3 6.67 -11.82 7.16
N PRO A 4 6.02 -13.00 6.99
CA PRO A 4 4.55 -13.06 6.99
C PRO A 4 3.98 -12.52 8.31
N ILE A 5 2.83 -11.87 8.20
CA ILE A 5 2.10 -11.35 9.37
C ILE A 5 1.29 -12.46 10.01
N ARG A 6 1.32 -12.54 11.35
CA ARG A 6 0.37 -13.32 12.12
C ARG A 6 -0.83 -12.45 12.50
N ARG A 7 -1.98 -13.08 12.70
CA ARG A 7 -3.22 -12.35 12.97
C ARG A 7 -3.13 -11.42 14.19
N GLU A 8 -2.43 -11.86 15.23
CA GLU A 8 -2.23 -11.06 16.45
C GLU A 8 -1.35 -9.82 16.24
N GLN A 9 -0.67 -9.71 15.08
CA GLN A 9 0.18 -8.55 14.74
C GLN A 9 -0.59 -7.46 13.98
N LEU A 10 -1.86 -7.70 13.61
CA LEU A 10 -2.64 -6.73 12.84
C LEU A 10 -2.77 -5.36 13.51
N PRO A 11 -2.92 -5.25 14.85
CA PRO A 11 -2.91 -3.93 15.48
C PRO A 11 -1.62 -3.12 15.23
N VAL A 12 -0.47 -3.77 15.17
CA VAL A 12 0.80 -3.11 14.84
C VAL A 12 0.79 -2.64 13.39
N CYS A 13 0.30 -3.48 12.47
CA CYS A 13 0.18 -3.11 11.05
C CYS A 13 -0.73 -1.89 10.86
N LEU A 14 -1.83 -1.86 11.60
CA LEU A 14 -2.79 -0.76 11.57
C LEU A 14 -2.15 0.57 11.99
N GLU A 15 -1.32 0.54 13.04
CA GLU A 15 -0.59 1.72 13.50
C GLU A 15 0.45 2.18 12.46
N ILE A 16 1.12 1.25 11.79
CA ILE A 16 2.05 1.58 10.69
C ILE A 16 1.32 2.30 9.57
N LEU A 17 0.15 1.79 9.14
CA LEU A 17 -0.66 2.45 8.10
C LEU A 17 -1.05 3.86 8.50
N LYS A 18 -1.60 4.01 9.70
CA LYS A 18 -2.03 5.30 10.21
C LYS A 18 -0.92 6.33 10.18
N ARG A 19 0.23 5.99 10.75
CA ARG A 19 1.36 6.92 10.84
C ARG A 19 1.99 7.21 9.48
N SER A 20 2.07 6.19 8.62
CA SER A 20 2.69 6.34 7.29
C SER A 20 1.85 7.16 6.34
N TYR A 21 0.52 7.06 6.41
CA TYR A 21 -0.38 7.72 5.45
C TYR A 21 -0.93 9.05 5.95
N GLU A 22 -0.66 9.44 7.19
CA GLU A 22 -1.22 10.66 7.79
C GLU A 22 -0.84 11.92 7.01
N LYS A 23 0.42 12.04 6.59
CA LYS A 23 0.88 13.19 5.82
C LYS A 23 0.15 13.32 4.48
N THR A 24 -0.03 12.22 3.77
CA THR A 24 -0.78 12.19 2.50
C THR A 24 -2.23 12.60 2.72
N ALA A 25 -2.86 12.01 3.73
CA ALA A 25 -4.25 12.33 4.04
C ALA A 25 -4.45 13.82 4.35
N THR A 26 -3.56 14.39 5.15
CA THR A 26 -3.59 15.81 5.49
C THR A 26 -3.29 16.68 4.27
N THR A 27 -2.25 16.38 3.52
CA THR A 27 -1.81 17.17 2.37
C THR A 27 -2.89 17.25 1.29
N PHE A 28 -3.62 16.17 1.04
CA PHE A 28 -4.64 16.12 -0.02
C PHE A 28 -6.07 16.28 0.50
N GLY A 29 -6.23 16.72 1.75
CA GLY A 29 -7.55 17.05 2.30
C GLY A 29 -8.49 15.84 2.43
N MET A 30 -7.97 14.66 2.73
CA MET A 30 -8.79 13.49 2.96
C MET A 30 -9.56 13.59 4.28
N THR A 31 -10.85 13.26 4.23
CA THR A 31 -11.73 13.15 5.39
C THR A 31 -12.46 11.81 5.33
N GLU A 32 -13.11 11.42 6.42
CA GLU A 32 -13.91 10.19 6.42
C GLU A 32 -15.11 10.29 5.47
N GLU A 33 -15.59 11.52 5.19
CA GLU A 33 -16.71 11.75 4.27
C GLU A 33 -16.33 11.61 2.80
N ASN A 34 -15.13 12.09 2.42
CA ASN A 34 -14.73 12.13 1.01
C ASN A 34 -13.82 10.97 0.60
N CYS A 35 -13.27 10.25 1.56
CA CYS A 35 -12.36 9.14 1.28
C CYS A 35 -12.59 8.03 2.30
N PRO A 36 -12.87 6.79 1.87
CA PRO A 36 -13.12 5.68 2.80
C PRO A 36 -11.98 5.55 3.81
N TYR A 37 -12.35 5.52 5.10
CA TYR A 37 -11.43 5.42 6.22
C TYR A 37 -10.31 6.46 6.19
N ARG A 38 -10.56 7.62 5.59
CA ARG A 38 -9.61 8.73 5.44
C ARG A 38 -8.26 8.24 4.88
N GLY A 39 -8.31 7.58 3.71
CA GLY A 39 -7.10 7.06 3.07
C GLY A 39 -6.39 6.01 3.91
N ARG A 40 -7.15 5.19 4.61
CA ARG A 40 -6.72 4.11 5.51
C ARG A 40 -6.08 4.56 6.82
N THR A 41 -6.02 5.87 7.10
CA THR A 41 -5.54 6.36 8.41
C THR A 41 -6.54 6.10 9.54
N ARG A 42 -7.80 5.85 9.20
CA ARG A 42 -8.90 5.54 10.13
C ARG A 42 -9.48 4.16 9.89
N LEU A 43 -8.69 3.23 9.31
CA LEU A 43 -9.15 1.88 9.04
C LEU A 43 -9.48 1.16 10.36
N PRO A 44 -10.72 0.63 10.51
CA PRO A 44 -11.05 -0.18 11.69
C PRO A 44 -10.28 -1.50 11.69
N LEU A 45 -9.90 -1.99 12.87
CA LEU A 45 -9.21 -3.26 13.01
C LEU A 45 -10.00 -4.41 12.39
N GLY A 46 -11.33 -4.42 12.58
CA GLY A 46 -12.20 -5.46 12.00
C GLY A 46 -12.14 -5.54 10.48
N VAL A 47 -11.92 -4.42 9.79
CA VAL A 47 -11.76 -4.41 8.33
C VAL A 47 -10.44 -5.08 7.94
N MET A 48 -9.35 -4.76 8.62
CA MET A 48 -8.05 -5.39 8.36
C MET A 48 -8.08 -6.88 8.69
N GLU A 49 -8.74 -7.25 9.79
CA GLU A 49 -8.94 -8.66 10.16
C GLU A 49 -9.70 -9.41 9.07
N LYS A 50 -10.73 -8.79 8.49
CA LYS A 50 -11.47 -9.38 7.38
C LYS A 50 -10.60 -9.56 6.14
N GLU A 51 -9.79 -8.58 5.79
CA GLU A 51 -8.83 -8.69 4.69
C GLU A 51 -7.86 -9.87 4.93
N PHE A 52 -7.35 -10.01 6.15
CA PHE A 52 -6.48 -11.12 6.53
C PHE A 52 -7.21 -12.46 6.39
N ASP A 53 -8.42 -12.58 6.92
CA ASP A 53 -9.22 -13.80 6.89
C ASP A 53 -9.67 -14.14 5.46
N ASP A 54 -9.86 -13.14 4.59
CA ASP A 54 -10.17 -13.32 3.17
C ASP A 54 -8.95 -13.76 2.33
N GLY A 55 -7.78 -13.89 2.94
CA GLY A 55 -6.60 -14.43 2.28
C GLY A 55 -5.68 -13.39 1.63
N TYR A 56 -5.76 -12.13 2.03
CA TYR A 56 -4.77 -11.14 1.59
C TYR A 56 -3.38 -11.59 2.03
N PHE A 57 -2.38 -11.37 1.19
CA PHE A 57 -0.99 -11.67 1.50
C PHE A 57 -0.40 -10.49 2.25
N MET A 58 -0.10 -10.68 3.53
CA MET A 58 0.38 -9.61 4.40
C MET A 58 1.77 -9.92 4.95
N TYR A 59 2.66 -8.95 4.84
CA TYR A 59 4.06 -9.06 5.26
C TYR A 59 4.48 -7.83 6.05
N GLY A 60 5.35 -8.05 7.03
CA GLY A 60 5.96 -6.97 7.80
C GLY A 60 7.45 -6.85 7.52
N TYR A 61 7.95 -5.63 7.47
CA TYR A 61 9.39 -5.37 7.44
C TYR A 61 9.88 -5.21 8.88
N VAL A 62 10.81 -6.06 9.30
CA VAL A 62 11.34 -6.07 10.67
C VAL A 62 12.77 -5.54 10.67
N HIS A 63 13.03 -4.55 11.53
CA HIS A 63 14.34 -3.95 11.78
C HIS A 63 14.57 -3.90 13.29
N ASP A 64 15.68 -4.48 13.76
CA ASP A 64 16.00 -4.58 15.18
C ASP A 64 14.83 -5.10 16.03
N ASP A 65 14.25 -6.23 15.60
CA ASP A 65 13.12 -6.91 16.24
C ASP A 65 11.83 -6.07 16.32
N GLN A 66 11.78 -4.93 15.61
CA GLN A 66 10.60 -4.07 15.55
C GLN A 66 10.02 -4.07 14.12
N MET A 67 8.72 -4.23 14.01
CA MET A 67 8.04 -4.07 12.72
C MET A 67 7.94 -2.59 12.38
N VAL A 68 8.53 -2.19 11.26
CA VAL A 68 8.62 -0.79 10.83
C VAL A 68 7.99 -0.55 9.46
N GLY A 69 7.59 -1.61 8.77
CA GLY A 69 6.95 -1.52 7.46
C GLY A 69 5.89 -2.61 7.27
N PHE A 70 4.99 -2.38 6.33
CA PHE A 70 3.86 -3.27 6.07
C PHE A 70 3.56 -3.31 4.56
N LEU A 71 3.30 -4.52 4.07
CA LEU A 71 2.86 -4.78 2.70
C LEU A 71 1.60 -5.65 2.74
N SER A 72 0.56 -5.24 2.01
CA SER A 72 -0.64 -6.04 1.83
C SER A 72 -0.96 -6.16 0.34
N MET A 73 -1.19 -7.38 -0.12
CA MET A 73 -1.47 -7.69 -1.51
C MET A 73 -2.70 -8.59 -1.62
N GLN A 74 -3.51 -8.33 -2.63
CA GLN A 74 -4.65 -9.18 -2.98
C GLN A 74 -4.41 -9.83 -4.33
N LYS A 75 -4.50 -11.16 -4.39
CA LYS A 75 -4.46 -11.88 -5.65
C LYS A 75 -5.85 -11.88 -6.29
N LYS A 76 -5.93 -11.37 -7.50
CA LYS A 76 -7.12 -11.42 -8.34
C LYS A 76 -6.90 -12.41 -9.47
N GLU A 77 -7.88 -12.59 -10.33
CA GLU A 77 -7.82 -13.63 -11.39
C GLU A 77 -6.57 -13.52 -12.27
N ASN A 78 -6.27 -12.34 -12.78
CA ASN A 78 -5.16 -12.12 -13.71
C ASN A 78 -4.12 -11.10 -13.24
N GLU A 79 -4.26 -10.59 -12.02
CA GLU A 79 -3.37 -9.57 -11.48
C GLU A 79 -3.22 -9.66 -9.97
N TRP A 80 -2.14 -9.08 -9.49
CA TRP A 80 -1.98 -8.76 -8.08
C TRP A 80 -2.27 -7.29 -7.86
N ASP A 81 -3.00 -6.99 -6.81
CA ASP A 81 -3.24 -5.62 -6.38
C ASP A 81 -2.45 -5.35 -5.10
N ILE A 82 -1.63 -4.30 -5.10
CA ILE A 82 -0.99 -3.83 -3.86
C ILE A 82 -2.01 -2.94 -3.16
N GLN A 83 -2.55 -3.44 -2.04
CA GLN A 83 -3.50 -2.69 -1.23
C GLN A 83 -2.77 -1.67 -0.37
N ASP A 84 -1.70 -2.09 0.29
CA ASP A 84 -0.90 -1.22 1.15
C ASP A 84 0.58 -1.51 0.96
N ILE A 85 1.36 -0.43 0.96
CA ILE A 85 2.82 -0.47 1.13
C ILE A 85 3.20 0.74 1.97
N ALA A 86 3.74 0.51 3.14
CA ALA A 86 3.93 1.57 4.13
C ALA A 86 5.19 1.32 4.95
N VAL A 87 5.88 2.41 5.30
CA VAL A 87 7.04 2.41 6.20
C VAL A 87 6.84 3.53 7.20
N LEU A 88 7.09 3.27 8.48
CA LEU A 88 7.00 4.30 9.51
C LEU A 88 7.83 5.53 9.11
N PRO A 89 7.35 6.76 9.36
CA PRO A 89 8.03 7.98 8.93
C PRO A 89 9.51 8.05 9.32
N GLU A 90 9.86 7.67 10.53
CA GLU A 90 11.23 7.69 11.03
C GLU A 90 12.16 6.64 10.39
N TYR A 91 11.60 5.70 9.64
CA TYR A 91 12.34 4.65 8.91
C TYR A 91 12.30 4.82 7.39
N GLN A 92 11.68 5.89 6.91
CA GLN A 92 11.66 6.20 5.47
C GLN A 92 13.03 6.65 4.98
N ASP A 93 13.22 6.64 3.66
CA ASP A 93 14.47 7.02 2.98
C ASP A 93 15.67 6.14 3.34
N ARG A 94 15.41 4.92 3.79
CA ARG A 94 16.43 3.89 4.07
C ARG A 94 16.38 2.72 3.10
N GLY A 95 15.51 2.77 2.09
CA GLY A 95 15.35 1.71 1.10
C GLY A 95 14.35 0.61 1.47
N TYR A 96 13.70 0.67 2.64
CA TYR A 96 12.77 -0.37 3.09
C TYR A 96 11.52 -0.46 2.21
N GLY A 97 10.99 0.67 1.75
CA GLY A 97 9.88 0.68 0.80
C GLY A 97 10.25 0.01 -0.52
N ASN A 98 11.47 0.23 -0.99
CA ASN A 98 11.96 -0.43 -2.19
C ASN A 98 12.10 -1.93 -2.00
N GLU A 99 12.59 -2.38 -0.84
CA GLU A 99 12.70 -3.81 -0.52
C GLU A 99 11.31 -4.47 -0.46
N LEU A 100 10.33 -3.80 0.13
CA LEU A 100 8.95 -4.29 0.15
C LEU A 100 8.37 -4.40 -1.27
N LEU A 101 8.63 -3.42 -2.13
CA LEU A 101 8.16 -3.44 -3.51
C LEU A 101 8.83 -4.55 -4.33
N LEU A 102 10.13 -4.74 -4.17
CA LEU A 102 10.85 -5.85 -4.81
C LEU A 102 10.30 -7.20 -4.36
N PHE A 103 10.03 -7.34 -3.07
CA PHE A 103 9.41 -8.54 -2.53
C PHE A 103 8.02 -8.79 -3.13
N ALA A 104 7.21 -7.74 -3.27
CA ALA A 104 5.90 -7.84 -3.92
C ALA A 104 6.02 -8.35 -5.37
N LYS A 105 7.01 -7.86 -6.10
CA LYS A 105 7.30 -8.32 -7.47
C LYS A 105 7.70 -9.80 -7.50
N GLU A 106 8.52 -10.24 -6.55
CA GLU A 106 8.92 -11.65 -6.44
C GLU A 106 7.72 -12.56 -6.15
N VAL A 107 6.85 -12.15 -5.23
CA VAL A 107 5.62 -12.90 -4.90
C VAL A 107 4.74 -13.01 -6.15
N ALA A 108 4.53 -11.91 -6.84
CA ALA A 108 3.69 -11.86 -8.03
C ALA A 108 4.27 -12.68 -9.19
N ALA A 109 5.58 -12.64 -9.39
CA ALA A 109 6.26 -13.35 -10.47
C ALA A 109 6.17 -14.89 -10.35
N LYS A 110 5.96 -15.39 -9.14
CA LYS A 110 5.80 -16.84 -8.89
C LYS A 110 4.39 -17.34 -9.22
N SER A 111 3.48 -16.45 -9.59
CA SER A 111 2.10 -16.78 -9.96
C SER A 111 1.91 -16.69 -11.48
N ASN A 112 0.73 -17.08 -11.93
CA ASN A 112 0.37 -16.96 -13.35
C ASN A 112 -0.24 -15.57 -13.69
N CYS A 113 -0.14 -14.61 -12.78
CA CYS A 113 -0.64 -13.26 -13.02
C CYS A 113 0.30 -12.50 -13.95
N ARG A 114 -0.28 -11.61 -14.74
CA ARG A 114 0.44 -10.87 -15.79
C ARG A 114 0.88 -9.48 -15.36
N LYS A 115 0.32 -8.97 -14.28
CA LYS A 115 0.60 -7.60 -13.83
C LYS A 115 0.35 -7.39 -12.35
N ILE A 116 0.97 -6.33 -11.84
CA ILE A 116 0.69 -5.77 -10.52
C ILE A 116 0.03 -4.42 -10.75
N SER A 117 -1.06 -4.15 -10.03
CA SER A 117 -1.73 -2.86 -10.03
C SER A 117 -1.72 -2.21 -8.65
N LEU A 118 -1.87 -0.91 -8.62
CA LEU A 118 -2.07 -0.14 -7.39
C LEU A 118 -2.80 1.16 -7.69
N GLY A 119 -3.46 1.73 -6.68
CA GLY A 119 -4.04 3.06 -6.74
C GLY A 119 -3.26 4.02 -5.86
N MET A 120 -3.09 5.25 -6.33
CA MET A 120 -2.41 6.29 -5.56
C MET A 120 -2.97 7.68 -5.88
N VAL A 121 -2.66 8.65 -5.04
CA VAL A 121 -2.97 10.05 -5.32
C VAL A 121 -2.04 10.52 -6.45
N HIS A 122 -2.61 10.74 -7.63
CA HIS A 122 -1.85 11.13 -8.83
C HIS A 122 -1.12 12.46 -8.64
N ASP A 123 -1.69 13.37 -7.86
CA ASP A 123 -1.11 14.68 -7.55
C ASP A 123 0.10 14.59 -6.61
N ASN A 124 0.33 13.42 -6.00
CA ASN A 124 1.54 13.16 -5.24
C ASN A 124 2.69 12.83 -6.19
N ILE A 125 3.28 13.88 -6.75
CA ILE A 125 4.29 13.78 -7.81
C ILE A 125 5.53 13.00 -7.37
N PRO A 126 6.12 13.23 -6.19
CA PRO A 126 7.29 12.44 -5.77
C PRO A 126 7.00 10.94 -5.69
N LEU A 127 5.84 10.55 -5.15
CA LEU A 127 5.46 9.14 -5.05
C LEU A 127 5.18 8.53 -6.43
N ARG A 128 4.47 9.26 -7.29
CA ARG A 128 4.23 8.81 -8.67
C ARG A 128 5.53 8.55 -9.42
N LYS A 129 6.50 9.46 -9.33
CA LYS A 129 7.81 9.30 -9.95
C LYS A 129 8.57 8.11 -9.35
N TRP A 130 8.45 7.90 -8.06
CA TRP A 130 9.07 6.77 -7.38
C TRP A 130 8.59 5.45 -7.97
N TYR A 131 7.28 5.30 -8.19
CA TYR A 131 6.72 4.12 -8.84
C TYR A 131 7.12 4.04 -10.31
N GLN A 132 7.08 5.16 -11.04
CA GLN A 132 7.46 5.19 -12.47
C GLN A 132 8.90 4.76 -12.67
N ASN A 133 9.81 5.19 -11.81
CA ASN A 133 11.22 4.80 -11.87
C ASN A 133 11.41 3.30 -11.59
N ARG A 134 10.39 2.62 -11.08
CA ARG A 134 10.42 1.17 -10.79
C ARG A 134 9.58 0.35 -11.76
N GLY A 135 9.19 0.97 -12.87
CA GLY A 135 8.55 0.28 -13.98
C GLY A 135 7.04 0.37 -14.02
N PHE A 136 6.41 1.04 -13.07
CA PHE A 136 4.97 1.26 -13.09
C PHE A 136 4.58 2.38 -14.05
N GLU A 137 3.43 2.23 -14.71
CA GLU A 137 2.87 3.23 -15.61
C GLU A 137 1.46 3.59 -15.19
N VAL A 138 1.10 4.86 -15.33
CA VAL A 138 -0.27 5.30 -15.08
C VAL A 138 -1.15 4.84 -16.25
N VAL A 139 -2.17 4.04 -15.94
CA VAL A 139 -3.08 3.48 -16.98
C VAL A 139 -4.46 4.08 -16.90
N LYS A 140 -4.84 4.68 -15.79
CA LYS A 140 -6.16 5.27 -15.62
C LYS A 140 -6.12 6.40 -14.58
N LEU A 141 -6.91 7.45 -14.83
CA LEU A 141 -7.13 8.54 -13.89
C LEU A 141 -8.61 8.54 -13.49
N ILE A 142 -8.87 8.69 -12.20
CA ILE A 142 -10.23 8.73 -11.66
C ILE A 142 -10.39 10.00 -10.85
N ASN A 143 -11.42 10.80 -11.19
CA ASN A 143 -11.80 11.99 -10.47
C ASN A 143 -13.11 11.74 -9.74
N PHE A 144 -13.12 11.94 -8.43
CA PHE A 144 -14.32 11.83 -7.61
C PHE A 144 -14.84 13.24 -7.30
N GLU A 145 -16.15 13.44 -7.35
CA GLU A 145 -16.76 14.77 -7.17
C GLU A 145 -16.43 15.43 -5.83
N LYS A 146 -16.26 14.65 -4.78
CA LYS A 146 -16.08 15.14 -3.41
C LYS A 146 -14.63 15.44 -3.02
N VAL A 147 -13.68 15.16 -3.90
CA VAL A 147 -12.25 15.32 -3.60
C VAL A 147 -11.57 16.24 -4.61
N SER A 148 -10.55 16.94 -4.15
CA SER A 148 -9.75 17.85 -4.98
C SER A 148 -8.54 17.20 -5.64
N TYR A 149 -8.26 15.94 -5.31
CA TYR A 149 -7.15 15.18 -5.90
C TYR A 149 -7.67 14.14 -6.90
N THR A 150 -6.79 13.71 -7.78
CA THR A 150 -7.06 12.65 -8.76
C THR A 150 -6.45 11.34 -8.28
N VAL A 151 -7.17 10.23 -8.43
CA VAL A 151 -6.62 8.91 -8.18
C VAL A 151 -6.01 8.37 -9.47
N GLY A 152 -4.75 7.95 -9.42
CA GLY A 152 -4.08 7.28 -10.51
C GLY A 152 -4.01 5.78 -10.26
N ILE A 153 -4.44 4.99 -11.24
CA ILE A 153 -4.22 3.56 -11.25
C ILE A 153 -2.94 3.32 -12.02
N MET A 154 -2.00 2.62 -11.40
CA MET A 154 -0.71 2.28 -11.99
C MET A 154 -0.58 0.77 -12.15
N GLU A 155 0.11 0.35 -13.21
CA GLU A 155 0.35 -1.07 -13.51
C GLU A 155 1.80 -1.32 -13.85
N LEU A 156 2.28 -2.49 -13.45
CA LEU A 156 3.56 -3.06 -13.84
C LEU A 156 3.30 -4.39 -14.52
N SER A 157 3.80 -4.56 -15.76
CA SER A 157 3.74 -5.84 -16.47
C SER A 157 4.80 -6.81 -15.92
N LEU A 158 4.39 -8.04 -15.68
CA LEU A 158 5.27 -9.10 -15.18
C LEU A 158 5.88 -9.91 -16.31
#